data_e58c844c7898ef71c64e1a8138b7e22d
#
_entry.id   e58c844c7898ef71c64e1a8138b7e22d
#
_cell.length_a   1.000
_cell.length_b   1.000
_cell.length_c   1.000
_cell.angle_alpha   90.00
_cell.angle_beta   90.00
_cell.angle_gamma   90.00
#
_symmetry.space_group_name_H-M   'P 1'
#
loop_
_entity.id
_entity.type
_entity.pdbx_description
1 polymer ?
#
loop_
_entity_poly.entity_id
_entity_poly.type
_entity_poly.pdbx_seq_one_letter_code
_entity_poly.pdbx_strand_id
1 'polypeptide(L)'
;SMGINAIRTSHYPPHPRLLDLADEIGLWVMLEGDIETHGFEGNRTWIDNPSDDSRWEASYLDRTERAFERDKNHASIFCWSLGNESGTGCNLAAAARWLHERTNGRGIVHYEGDHAMEYVDIYSRMYPTLEEVAAVLDDTDLHAPVAVPSHASAAVDDAAKERIRSAPYIMCEYLHAMGTGPGGAAAYAQQMTHPRHAGGFVWEWRDHALWRTLPDGRRALAYGGDFGEEVHDGNFVCDGLVDALSRPYAGTWAWIRALAPDAPILRERSQKSGDEAEERLRALASKASFFLPIGEVESSAVFDDRGRVESVGELPITAEISVYRAPTDNDRGRGPVDYWGISSDDLGPLGTGTGQWGVSHAQRWEMARLHLLRRTWHGSPCESGMRVLIERWAPPAAQFGLEARWNFTPVDGKIGGAPAAAAIRGNCLAVKVEMTPYGQWPERIPRAGVRLCIPGSEWTASWVGETDIAYSDLPGANPDGFGCAELKDLWDVGVKPQEGGHRPGLKVLELRGEECALIIIPRSEMGWSASPWSERELAQAGHWEDLSESNRTFVWLDAVQDGIGTRSCGPDARPEFGARMTARTMEFILCVTDL
;
A
#
# COMPACT_ATOMS: atom_id res chain seq x y z
N SER A 1 3.25 -15.34 -16.58
CA SER A 1 2.35 -14.34 -17.17
C SER A 1 2.58 -12.94 -16.61
N MET A 2 3.05 -12.79 -15.35
CA MET A 2 3.34 -11.51 -14.69
C MET A 2 4.70 -10.88 -15.04
N GLY A 3 5.54 -11.55 -15.84
CA GLY A 3 6.88 -11.05 -16.23
C GLY A 3 7.99 -11.39 -15.23
N ILE A 4 7.71 -12.15 -14.18
CA ILE A 4 8.73 -12.65 -13.24
C ILE A 4 9.67 -13.61 -13.98
N ASN A 5 10.98 -13.41 -13.82
CA ASN A 5 12.02 -14.20 -14.48
C ASN A 5 13.00 -14.88 -13.51
N ALA A 6 12.92 -14.55 -12.21
CA ALA A 6 13.79 -15.13 -11.20
C ALA A 6 13.06 -15.34 -9.86
N ILE A 7 13.56 -16.27 -9.06
CA ILE A 7 13.13 -16.54 -7.68
C ILE A 7 14.35 -16.70 -6.77
N ARG A 8 14.23 -16.25 -5.52
CA ARG A 8 15.10 -16.60 -4.40
C ARG A 8 14.35 -17.59 -3.51
N THR A 9 15.01 -18.67 -3.11
CA THR A 9 14.35 -19.75 -2.37
C THR A 9 14.40 -19.54 -0.87
N SER A 10 14.19 -18.34 -0.43
CA SER A 10 14.24 -17.90 0.98
C SER A 10 13.46 -18.83 1.92
N HIS A 11 14.01 -19.35 3.03
CA HIS A 11 15.43 -19.22 3.43
C HIS A 11 16.01 -20.64 3.61
N TYR A 12 15.77 -21.53 2.65
CA TYR A 12 16.19 -22.93 2.66
C TYR A 12 16.07 -23.57 1.27
N PRO A 13 16.78 -24.68 1.02
CA PRO A 13 16.65 -25.41 -0.23
C PRO A 13 15.19 -25.87 -0.48
N PRO A 14 14.62 -25.57 -1.64
CA PRO A 14 13.20 -25.78 -1.91
C PRO A 14 12.88 -27.25 -2.14
N HIS A 15 11.59 -27.59 -2.26
CA HIS A 15 11.17 -28.88 -2.76
C HIS A 15 11.77 -29.13 -4.15
N PRO A 16 12.42 -30.30 -4.45
CA PRO A 16 13.13 -30.54 -5.71
C PRO A 16 12.29 -30.26 -6.97
N ARG A 17 10.98 -30.55 -6.95
CA ARG A 17 10.10 -30.26 -8.10
C ARG A 17 10.04 -28.79 -8.50
N LEU A 18 10.34 -27.85 -7.58
CA LEU A 18 10.40 -26.43 -7.93
C LEU A 18 11.56 -26.16 -8.90
N LEU A 19 12.69 -26.78 -8.69
CA LEU A 19 13.86 -26.64 -9.57
C LEU A 19 13.63 -27.30 -10.94
N ASP A 20 13.00 -28.50 -10.97
CA ASP A 20 12.57 -29.10 -12.24
C ASP A 20 11.67 -28.14 -13.05
N LEU A 21 10.70 -27.52 -12.38
CA LEU A 21 9.80 -26.54 -13.03
C LEU A 21 10.54 -25.29 -13.46
N ALA A 22 11.49 -24.79 -12.67
CA ALA A 22 12.30 -23.63 -13.03
C ALA A 22 13.13 -23.92 -14.29
N ASP A 23 13.72 -25.10 -14.40
CA ASP A 23 14.44 -25.56 -15.60
C ASP A 23 13.49 -25.65 -16.82
N GLU A 24 12.27 -26.21 -16.63
CA GLU A 24 11.28 -26.38 -17.70
C GLU A 24 10.77 -25.04 -18.25
N ILE A 25 10.51 -24.04 -17.39
CA ILE A 25 9.90 -22.76 -17.78
C ILE A 25 10.90 -21.62 -17.96
N GLY A 26 12.18 -21.82 -17.63
CA GLY A 26 13.25 -20.85 -17.82
C GLY A 26 13.31 -19.77 -16.73
N LEU A 27 13.00 -20.10 -15.48
CA LEU A 27 13.22 -19.21 -14.35
C LEU A 27 14.65 -19.30 -13.83
N TRP A 28 15.26 -18.16 -13.54
CA TRP A 28 16.51 -18.11 -12.79
C TRP A 28 16.26 -18.37 -11.30
N VAL A 29 17.17 -19.11 -10.66
CA VAL A 29 17.06 -19.45 -9.24
C VAL A 29 18.31 -18.99 -8.48
N MET A 30 18.11 -18.15 -7.46
CA MET A 30 19.06 -17.95 -6.38
C MET A 30 18.71 -18.97 -5.29
N LEU A 31 19.45 -20.08 -5.24
CA LEU A 31 19.22 -21.15 -4.29
C LEU A 31 19.87 -20.82 -2.95
N GLU A 32 19.07 -20.81 -1.86
CA GLU A 32 19.55 -20.45 -0.54
C GLU A 32 19.70 -21.67 0.38
N GLY A 33 20.78 -21.66 1.15
CA GLY A 33 21.04 -22.61 2.23
C GLY A 33 20.18 -22.29 3.46
N ASP A 34 20.02 -23.28 4.34
CA ASP A 34 19.18 -23.18 5.56
C ASP A 34 19.98 -22.67 6.77
N ILE A 35 20.75 -21.60 6.59
CA ILE A 35 21.49 -20.91 7.65
C ILE A 35 20.73 -19.63 8.03
N GLU A 36 20.21 -19.62 9.25
CA GLU A 36 19.50 -18.49 9.84
C GLU A 36 19.82 -18.41 11.33
N THR A 37 20.42 -17.30 11.76
CA THR A 37 20.79 -17.08 13.17
C THR A 37 20.38 -15.68 13.65
N HIS A 38 19.32 -15.10 13.09
CA HIS A 38 18.86 -13.75 13.37
C HIS A 38 18.60 -13.46 14.85
N GLY A 39 18.21 -14.48 15.62
CA GLY A 39 18.04 -14.36 17.08
C GLY A 39 19.28 -13.91 17.86
N PHE A 40 20.48 -14.00 17.28
CA PHE A 40 21.74 -13.50 17.86
C PHE A 40 22.00 -12.02 17.55
N GLU A 41 21.19 -11.38 16.73
CA GLU A 41 21.33 -9.95 16.44
C GLU A 41 21.23 -9.08 17.71
N GLY A 42 20.57 -9.55 18.75
CA GLY A 42 20.20 -8.84 19.97
C GLY A 42 21.11 -7.69 20.33
N ASN A 43 20.61 -6.46 20.33
CA ASN A 43 21.36 -5.22 20.51
C ASN A 43 22.49 -5.00 19.47
N ARG A 44 22.38 -5.57 18.27
CA ARG A 44 23.35 -5.48 17.15
C ARG A 44 24.76 -5.96 17.50
N THR A 45 24.91 -6.83 18.43
CA THR A 45 26.24 -7.26 18.89
C THR A 45 26.68 -8.60 18.32
N TRP A 46 25.74 -9.42 17.88
CA TRP A 46 26.01 -10.78 17.37
C TRP A 46 26.92 -11.61 18.29
N ILE A 47 26.90 -11.33 19.62
CA ILE A 47 27.69 -12.05 20.61
C ILE A 47 27.29 -13.53 20.59
N ASP A 48 28.31 -14.40 20.62
CA ASP A 48 28.17 -15.87 20.59
C ASP A 48 27.43 -16.41 19.35
N ASN A 49 27.40 -15.63 18.25
CA ASN A 49 26.77 -16.05 17.01
C ASN A 49 27.47 -17.28 16.42
N PRO A 50 26.72 -18.36 16.11
CA PRO A 50 27.26 -19.54 15.45
C PRO A 50 28.03 -19.27 14.16
N SER A 51 27.72 -18.20 13.42
CA SER A 51 28.40 -17.84 12.18
C SER A 51 29.89 -17.52 12.36
N ASP A 52 30.30 -17.06 13.55
CA ASP A 52 31.68 -16.71 13.87
C ASP A 52 32.31 -17.60 14.97
N ASP A 53 31.68 -18.70 15.32
CA ASP A 53 32.20 -19.68 16.24
C ASP A 53 32.65 -20.95 15.48
N SER A 54 33.97 -21.16 15.38
CA SER A 54 34.57 -22.28 14.64
C SER A 54 34.10 -23.67 15.07
N ARG A 55 33.50 -23.80 16.26
CA ARG A 55 32.89 -25.06 16.70
C ARG A 55 31.69 -25.48 15.84
N TRP A 56 31.09 -24.53 15.12
CA TRP A 56 29.97 -24.74 14.21
C TRP A 56 30.36 -24.95 12.75
N GLU A 57 31.63 -24.79 12.36
CA GLU A 57 32.10 -24.86 10.97
C GLU A 57 31.60 -26.11 10.24
N ALA A 58 31.73 -27.27 10.86
CA ALA A 58 31.29 -28.53 10.27
C ALA A 58 29.78 -28.54 9.95
N SER A 59 28.95 -27.88 10.77
CA SER A 59 27.51 -27.77 10.55
C SER A 59 27.18 -26.85 9.39
N TYR A 60 27.89 -25.72 9.24
CA TYR A 60 27.72 -24.80 8.10
C TYR A 60 28.13 -25.45 6.78
N LEU A 61 29.27 -26.14 6.77
CA LEU A 61 29.75 -26.86 5.60
C LEU A 61 28.80 -28.01 5.19
N ASP A 62 28.31 -28.81 6.16
CA ASP A 62 27.37 -29.91 5.88
C ASP A 62 26.09 -29.39 5.19
N ARG A 63 25.50 -28.27 5.66
CA ARG A 63 24.32 -27.65 5.07
C ARG A 63 24.58 -27.16 3.65
N THR A 64 25.68 -26.44 3.45
CA THR A 64 26.09 -25.93 2.14
C THR A 64 26.39 -27.06 1.17
N GLU A 65 27.15 -28.09 1.60
CA GLU A 65 27.48 -29.25 0.79
C GLU A 65 26.22 -30.02 0.36
N ARG A 66 25.32 -30.31 1.28
CA ARG A 66 24.07 -31.04 0.98
C ARG A 66 23.18 -30.29 -0.01
N ALA A 67 23.01 -29.00 0.16
CA ALA A 67 22.24 -28.17 -0.76
C ALA A 67 22.88 -28.19 -2.15
N PHE A 68 24.19 -27.97 -2.24
CA PHE A 68 24.92 -27.96 -3.50
C PHE A 68 24.92 -29.33 -4.18
N GLU A 69 25.29 -30.39 -3.49
CA GLU A 69 25.40 -31.73 -4.10
C GLU A 69 24.05 -32.29 -4.55
N ARG A 70 22.95 -31.91 -3.87
CA ARG A 70 21.61 -32.26 -4.29
C ARG A 70 21.23 -31.59 -5.62
N ASP A 71 21.51 -30.28 -5.75
CA ASP A 71 20.86 -29.42 -6.75
C ASP A 71 21.80 -28.87 -7.84
N LYS A 72 23.12 -29.12 -7.79
CA LYS A 72 24.15 -28.57 -8.69
C LYS A 72 23.93 -28.83 -10.17
N ASN A 73 23.06 -29.74 -10.55
CA ASN A 73 22.80 -30.09 -11.95
C ASN A 73 21.61 -29.35 -12.56
N HIS A 74 20.89 -28.50 -11.78
CA HIS A 74 19.84 -27.68 -12.31
C HIS A 74 20.39 -26.44 -13.02
N ALA A 75 20.06 -26.30 -14.30
CA ALA A 75 20.54 -25.21 -15.14
C ALA A 75 19.94 -23.86 -14.75
N SER A 76 18.81 -23.86 -14.09
CA SER A 76 18.13 -22.66 -13.55
C SER A 76 18.90 -21.96 -12.44
N ILE A 77 19.76 -22.68 -11.69
CA ILE A 77 20.49 -22.09 -10.57
C ILE A 77 21.64 -21.22 -11.11
N PHE A 78 21.51 -19.90 -10.95
CA PHE A 78 22.55 -18.96 -11.34
C PHE A 78 23.43 -18.52 -10.15
N CYS A 79 22.93 -18.66 -8.92
CA CYS A 79 23.57 -18.13 -7.72
C CYS A 79 23.31 -19.04 -6.52
N TRP A 80 24.34 -19.23 -5.68
CA TRP A 80 24.28 -19.97 -4.43
C TRP A 80 24.31 -18.98 -3.27
N SER A 81 23.20 -18.85 -2.56
CA SER A 81 23.09 -18.03 -1.36
C SER A 81 23.38 -18.86 -0.12
N LEU A 82 24.30 -18.38 0.73
CA LEU A 82 24.76 -19.15 1.89
C LEU A 82 23.68 -19.30 2.96
N GLY A 83 22.82 -18.29 3.11
CA GLY A 83 21.79 -18.23 4.12
C GLY A 83 21.19 -16.83 4.24
N ASN A 84 20.46 -16.60 5.32
CA ASN A 84 19.80 -15.34 5.61
C ASN A 84 20.18 -14.83 7.00
N GLU A 85 20.16 -13.53 7.22
CA GLU A 85 20.21 -12.77 8.48
C GLU A 85 20.97 -13.48 9.64
N SER A 86 22.23 -13.84 9.38
CA SER A 86 23.06 -14.61 10.31
C SER A 86 24.33 -13.86 10.74
N GLY A 87 24.35 -12.53 10.61
CA GLY A 87 25.54 -11.73 10.84
C GLY A 87 26.64 -12.04 9.82
N THR A 88 27.90 -12.06 10.26
CA THR A 88 29.04 -12.50 9.44
C THR A 88 29.98 -13.32 10.30
N GLY A 89 30.94 -14.02 9.68
CA GLY A 89 31.93 -14.76 10.44
C GLY A 89 32.68 -15.85 9.66
N CYS A 90 33.59 -16.52 10.38
CA CYS A 90 34.51 -17.48 9.80
C CYS A 90 33.82 -18.67 9.13
N ASN A 91 32.63 -19.08 9.59
CA ASN A 91 31.92 -20.25 9.07
C ASN A 91 31.22 -19.95 7.73
N LEU A 92 30.67 -18.73 7.57
CA LEU A 92 30.14 -18.28 6.28
C LEU A 92 31.25 -18.11 5.25
N ALA A 93 32.39 -17.53 5.65
CA ALA A 93 33.58 -17.43 4.81
C ALA A 93 34.12 -18.82 4.40
N ALA A 94 34.08 -19.82 5.29
CA ALA A 94 34.46 -21.20 4.99
C ALA A 94 33.49 -21.84 3.98
N ALA A 95 32.20 -21.64 4.14
CA ALA A 95 31.16 -22.12 3.21
C ALA A 95 31.32 -21.50 1.81
N ALA A 96 31.56 -20.19 1.71
CA ALA A 96 31.82 -19.51 0.45
C ALA A 96 33.07 -20.06 -0.24
N ARG A 97 34.17 -20.21 0.49
CA ARG A 97 35.40 -20.81 -0.02
C ARG A 97 35.19 -22.22 -0.56
N TRP A 98 34.46 -23.06 0.18
CA TRP A 98 34.11 -24.42 -0.25
C TRP A 98 33.34 -24.41 -1.57
N LEU A 99 32.34 -23.54 -1.73
CA LEU A 99 31.58 -23.39 -2.99
C LEU A 99 32.49 -22.94 -4.15
N HIS A 100 33.34 -21.95 -3.95
CA HIS A 100 34.29 -21.48 -4.96
C HIS A 100 35.25 -22.60 -5.40
N GLU A 101 35.79 -23.37 -4.47
CA GLU A 101 36.64 -24.53 -4.77
C GLU A 101 35.88 -25.61 -5.55
N ARG A 102 34.66 -25.92 -5.11
CA ARG A 102 33.81 -26.96 -5.70
C ARG A 102 33.34 -26.63 -7.12
N THR A 103 33.09 -25.36 -7.40
CA THR A 103 32.67 -24.83 -8.69
C THR A 103 33.84 -24.43 -9.60
N ASN A 104 35.08 -24.57 -9.18
CA ASN A 104 36.26 -24.02 -9.81
C ASN A 104 36.15 -22.52 -10.12
N GLY A 105 35.58 -21.74 -9.17
CA GLY A 105 35.36 -20.30 -9.28
C GLY A 105 34.31 -19.89 -10.32
N ARG A 106 33.44 -20.79 -10.75
CA ARG A 106 32.37 -20.48 -11.72
C ARG A 106 31.01 -20.24 -11.08
N GLY A 107 30.81 -20.69 -9.84
CA GLY A 107 29.58 -20.47 -9.09
C GLY A 107 29.58 -19.06 -8.51
N ILE A 108 28.52 -18.33 -8.71
CA ILE A 108 28.29 -17.05 -8.04
C ILE A 108 27.82 -17.34 -6.63
N VAL A 109 28.50 -16.77 -5.64
CA VAL A 109 28.17 -16.88 -4.22
C VAL A 109 27.56 -15.58 -3.73
N HIS A 110 26.45 -15.69 -3.02
CA HIS A 110 25.69 -14.59 -2.43
C HIS A 110 25.53 -14.78 -0.92
N TYR A 111 25.58 -13.69 -0.19
CA TYR A 111 25.13 -13.56 1.18
C TYR A 111 25.01 -12.08 1.53
N GLU A 112 23.84 -11.62 1.99
CA GLU A 112 23.62 -10.18 2.25
C GLU A 112 24.46 -9.66 3.41
N GLY A 113 24.65 -10.46 4.47
CA GLY A 113 25.41 -10.04 5.66
C GLY A 113 26.90 -9.84 5.46
N ASP A 114 27.49 -10.18 4.31
CA ASP A 114 28.87 -9.82 3.95
C ASP A 114 28.94 -8.40 3.39
N HIS A 115 28.67 -7.43 4.23
CA HIS A 115 28.63 -6.02 3.85
C HIS A 115 29.96 -5.46 3.34
N ALA A 116 31.08 -6.14 3.59
CA ALA A 116 32.40 -5.76 3.12
C ALA A 116 32.79 -6.49 1.83
N MET A 117 31.97 -7.42 1.34
CA MET A 117 32.29 -8.29 0.20
C MET A 117 33.64 -8.99 0.34
N GLU A 118 33.86 -9.64 1.47
CA GLU A 118 35.12 -10.36 1.73
C GLU A 118 35.14 -11.73 1.05
N TYR A 119 33.96 -12.36 0.86
CA TYR A 119 33.85 -13.72 0.36
C TYR A 119 32.69 -13.96 -0.61
N VAL A 120 31.89 -12.93 -0.93
CA VAL A 120 30.78 -13.03 -1.92
C VAL A 120 31.14 -12.38 -3.25
N ASP A 121 30.40 -12.74 -4.33
CA ASP A 121 30.64 -12.27 -5.69
C ASP A 121 29.67 -11.17 -6.13
N ILE A 122 28.53 -11.03 -5.45
CA ILE A 122 27.50 -10.06 -5.76
C ILE A 122 27.13 -9.27 -4.49
N TYR A 123 27.14 -7.95 -4.57
CA TYR A 123 26.69 -7.11 -3.46
C TYR A 123 25.17 -7.06 -3.38
N SER A 124 24.64 -7.23 -2.21
CA SER A 124 23.19 -7.19 -2.02
C SER A 124 22.78 -6.41 -0.78
N ARG A 125 21.49 -5.99 -0.79
CA ARG A 125 20.86 -5.30 0.32
C ARG A 125 19.42 -5.75 0.45
N MET A 126 18.91 -5.73 1.69
CA MET A 126 17.51 -5.87 2.03
C MET A 126 16.89 -4.50 2.25
N TYR A 127 15.71 -4.29 1.66
CA TYR A 127 14.88 -3.09 1.82
C TYR A 127 15.63 -1.75 1.73
N PRO A 128 16.55 -1.58 0.78
CA PRO A 128 17.30 -0.33 0.66
C PRO A 128 16.37 0.81 0.24
N THR A 129 16.68 2.02 0.70
CA THR A 129 16.08 3.23 0.15
C THR A 129 16.57 3.48 -1.27
N LEU A 130 15.86 4.32 -2.02
CA LEU A 130 16.32 4.73 -3.36
C LEU A 130 17.65 5.48 -3.31
N GLU A 131 17.89 6.24 -2.24
CA GLU A 131 19.13 6.95 -1.99
C GLU A 131 20.30 5.99 -1.74
N GLU A 132 20.07 4.92 -0.98
CA GLU A 132 21.07 3.86 -0.74
C GLU A 132 21.40 3.10 -2.03
N VAL A 133 20.39 2.76 -2.84
CA VAL A 133 20.62 2.12 -4.16
C VAL A 133 21.44 3.04 -5.06
N ALA A 134 21.07 4.33 -5.13
CA ALA A 134 21.81 5.31 -5.91
C ALA A 134 23.28 5.44 -5.43
N ALA A 135 23.52 5.48 -4.11
CA ALA A 135 24.86 5.58 -3.54
C ALA A 135 25.74 4.36 -3.88
N VAL A 136 25.15 3.17 -3.96
CA VAL A 136 25.88 1.95 -4.37
C VAL A 136 26.18 1.96 -5.86
N LEU A 137 25.26 2.47 -6.70
CA LEU A 137 25.37 2.41 -8.16
C LEU A 137 26.16 3.58 -8.74
N ASP A 138 26.20 4.74 -8.07
CA ASP A 138 26.88 5.94 -8.57
C ASP A 138 28.40 5.83 -8.42
N ASP A 139 29.10 5.79 -9.53
CA ASP A 139 30.56 5.71 -9.58
C ASP A 139 31.24 7.08 -9.42
N THR A 140 30.47 8.18 -9.33
CA THR A 140 31.02 9.55 -9.38
C THR A 140 31.51 10.07 -8.03
N ASP A 141 31.03 9.53 -6.91
CA ASP A 141 31.48 9.90 -5.58
C ASP A 141 32.06 8.71 -4.79
N LEU A 142 33.38 8.52 -4.90
CA LEU A 142 34.13 7.53 -4.12
C LEU A 142 34.03 7.74 -2.59
N HIS A 143 33.54 8.91 -2.15
CA HIS A 143 33.37 9.26 -0.76
C HIS A 143 31.91 9.21 -0.30
N ALA A 144 30.95 9.02 -1.23
CA ALA A 144 29.59 8.77 -0.83
C ALA A 144 29.57 7.57 0.13
N PRO A 145 28.93 7.70 1.30
CA PRO A 145 28.81 6.55 2.18
C PRO A 145 28.05 5.47 1.43
N VAL A 146 28.73 4.38 1.12
CA VAL A 146 28.00 3.14 0.85
C VAL A 146 27.17 2.92 2.11
N ALA A 147 25.87 3.00 2.00
CA ALA A 147 25.00 2.82 3.14
C ALA A 147 25.20 1.40 3.65
N VAL A 148 26.00 1.32 4.68
CA VAL A 148 26.17 0.09 5.44
C VAL A 148 25.06 0.05 6.45
N PRO A 149 24.32 -1.04 6.60
CA PRO A 149 23.35 -1.16 7.67
C PRO A 149 23.99 -0.73 8.97
N SER A 150 23.27 0.02 9.76
CA SER A 150 23.70 0.42 11.09
C SER A 150 24.08 -0.76 12.02
N HIS A 151 23.69 -1.98 11.62
CA HIS A 151 24.01 -3.24 12.28
C HIS A 151 25.19 -4.01 11.66
N ALA A 152 25.85 -3.45 10.65
CA ALA A 152 27.04 -4.10 10.10
C ALA A 152 28.11 -4.26 11.18
N SER A 153 28.55 -5.48 11.37
CA SER A 153 29.54 -5.84 12.39
C SER A 153 30.98 -5.39 12.02
N ALA A 154 31.19 -4.98 10.78
CA ALA A 154 32.50 -4.51 10.28
C ALA A 154 32.37 -3.14 9.60
N ALA A 155 33.29 -2.25 9.89
CA ALA A 155 33.43 -1.00 9.16
C ALA A 155 33.81 -1.30 7.70
N VAL A 156 33.08 -0.74 6.75
CA VAL A 156 33.41 -0.81 5.33
C VAL A 156 34.55 0.14 5.05
N ASP A 157 35.75 -0.40 4.89
CA ASP A 157 36.96 0.37 4.55
C ASP A 157 36.99 0.73 3.05
N ASP A 158 37.98 1.49 2.62
CA ASP A 158 38.08 1.93 1.23
C ASP A 158 38.30 0.75 0.25
N ALA A 159 38.94 -0.33 0.69
CA ALA A 159 39.09 -1.54 -0.12
C ALA A 159 37.78 -2.28 -0.31
N ALA A 160 36.94 -2.34 0.73
CA ALA A 160 35.58 -2.88 0.63
C ALA A 160 34.70 -2.03 -0.29
N LYS A 161 34.77 -0.71 -0.20
CA LYS A 161 34.05 0.19 -1.13
C LYS A 161 34.43 -0.05 -2.59
N GLU A 162 35.72 -0.28 -2.87
CA GLU A 162 36.17 -0.59 -4.22
C GLU A 162 35.62 -1.93 -4.70
N ARG A 163 35.59 -2.96 -3.85
CA ARG A 163 34.97 -4.25 -4.17
C ARG A 163 33.49 -4.08 -4.49
N ILE A 164 32.74 -3.36 -3.63
CA ILE A 164 31.32 -3.10 -3.81
C ILE A 164 31.05 -2.37 -5.14
N ARG A 165 31.85 -1.35 -5.48
CA ARG A 165 31.68 -0.59 -6.72
C ARG A 165 32.02 -1.38 -7.98
N SER A 166 32.88 -2.36 -7.88
CA SER A 166 33.25 -3.23 -9.01
C SER A 166 32.29 -4.41 -9.21
N ALA A 167 31.46 -4.72 -8.22
CA ALA A 167 30.57 -5.87 -8.22
C ALA A 167 29.19 -5.57 -8.86
N PRO A 168 28.49 -6.59 -9.37
CA PRO A 168 27.07 -6.49 -9.62
C PRO A 168 26.31 -6.21 -8.31
N TYR A 169 25.18 -5.51 -8.42
CA TYR A 169 24.31 -5.21 -7.29
C TYR A 169 22.94 -5.85 -7.47
N ILE A 170 22.40 -6.46 -6.41
CA ILE A 170 21.06 -7.02 -6.39
C ILE A 170 20.34 -6.66 -5.09
N MET A 171 19.04 -6.43 -5.13
CA MET A 171 18.22 -6.35 -3.92
C MET A 171 17.69 -7.74 -3.61
N CYS A 172 18.26 -8.41 -2.60
CA CYS A 172 17.81 -9.76 -2.26
C CYS A 172 16.43 -9.78 -1.61
N GLU A 173 16.01 -8.65 -1.04
CA GLU A 173 14.64 -8.35 -0.62
C GLU A 173 14.34 -6.86 -0.84
N TYR A 174 13.17 -6.55 -1.40
CA TYR A 174 12.73 -5.17 -1.55
C TYR A 174 11.22 -5.09 -1.70
N LEU A 175 10.64 -3.89 -1.55
CA LEU A 175 9.20 -3.65 -1.70
C LEU A 175 8.35 -4.64 -0.89
N HIS A 176 8.50 -4.61 0.44
CA HIS A 176 7.70 -5.44 1.34
C HIS A 176 6.20 -5.28 1.05
N ALA A 177 5.55 -6.36 0.57
CA ALA A 177 4.25 -6.29 -0.09
C ALA A 177 3.05 -6.46 0.86
N MET A 178 3.26 -6.24 2.15
CA MET A 178 2.27 -6.51 3.19
C MET A 178 1.02 -5.63 3.07
N GLY A 179 -0.14 -6.26 3.03
CA GLY A 179 -1.44 -5.59 3.02
C GLY A 179 -1.68 -4.75 1.75
N THR A 180 -2.16 -3.52 1.93
CA THR A 180 -2.31 -2.56 0.83
C THR A 180 -0.95 -2.01 0.45
N GLY A 181 -0.32 -2.60 -0.53
CA GLY A 181 1.04 -2.29 -0.99
C GLY A 181 1.50 -3.26 -2.08
N PRO A 182 2.78 -3.20 -2.47
CA PRO A 182 3.78 -2.18 -2.11
C PRO A 182 3.63 -0.89 -2.92
N GLY A 183 3.92 0.26 -2.29
CA GLY A 183 4.09 1.55 -2.96
C GLY A 183 5.51 1.73 -3.51
N GLY A 184 5.71 2.68 -4.46
CA GLY A 184 7.04 3.10 -4.89
C GLY A 184 7.72 2.23 -5.96
N ALA A 185 7.10 1.18 -6.49
CA ALA A 185 7.71 0.24 -7.43
C ALA A 185 8.32 0.90 -8.68
N ALA A 186 7.70 1.95 -9.21
CA ALA A 186 8.17 2.63 -10.42
C ALA A 186 9.55 3.29 -10.25
N ALA A 187 9.87 3.78 -9.06
CA ALA A 187 11.17 4.41 -8.78
C ALA A 187 12.30 3.35 -8.74
N TYR A 188 12.06 2.20 -8.13
CA TYR A 188 13.01 1.09 -8.15
C TYR A 188 13.20 0.53 -9.57
N ALA A 189 12.13 0.41 -10.35
CA ALA A 189 12.22 -0.02 -11.74
C ALA A 189 13.13 0.90 -12.58
N GLN A 190 13.09 2.20 -12.32
CA GLN A 190 13.99 3.15 -12.98
C GLN A 190 15.45 2.91 -12.61
N GLN A 191 15.78 2.63 -11.34
CA GLN A 191 17.16 2.34 -10.92
C GLN A 191 17.67 1.00 -11.47
N MET A 192 16.80 0.02 -11.67
CA MET A 192 17.16 -1.28 -12.28
C MET A 192 17.64 -1.17 -13.73
N THR A 193 17.52 -0.01 -14.38
CA THR A 193 18.10 0.23 -15.71
C THR A 193 19.62 0.45 -15.68
N HIS A 194 20.21 0.63 -14.51
CA HIS A 194 21.66 0.81 -14.38
C HIS A 194 22.40 -0.50 -14.72
N PRO A 195 23.51 -0.45 -15.48
CA PRO A 195 24.22 -1.67 -15.95
C PRO A 195 24.73 -2.61 -14.87
N ARG A 196 25.05 -2.08 -13.68
CA ARG A 196 25.48 -2.90 -12.53
C ARG A 196 24.32 -3.50 -11.74
N HIS A 197 23.08 -3.03 -11.96
CA HIS A 197 21.93 -3.50 -11.23
C HIS A 197 21.42 -4.82 -11.83
N ALA A 198 21.59 -5.91 -11.10
CA ALA A 198 21.17 -7.24 -11.55
C ALA A 198 19.68 -7.54 -11.32
N GLY A 199 18.94 -6.64 -10.67
CA GLY A 199 17.51 -6.81 -10.38
C GLY A 199 17.22 -6.90 -8.89
N GLY A 200 16.06 -7.44 -8.53
CA GLY A 200 15.65 -7.60 -7.13
C GLY A 200 14.55 -8.63 -6.96
N PHE A 201 14.49 -9.18 -5.76
CA PHE A 201 13.47 -10.12 -5.34
C PHE A 201 12.50 -9.40 -4.39
N VAL A 202 11.24 -9.26 -4.82
CA VAL A 202 10.20 -8.66 -3.99
C VAL A 202 9.89 -9.56 -2.80
N TRP A 203 9.70 -9.01 -1.64
CA TRP A 203 9.26 -9.73 -0.46
C TRP A 203 7.77 -9.47 -0.24
N GLU A 204 6.91 -10.50 -0.42
CA GLU A 204 7.25 -11.76 -1.03
C GLU A 204 6.21 -12.17 -2.10
N TRP A 205 6.16 -13.44 -2.48
CA TRP A 205 5.30 -13.87 -3.57
C TRP A 205 3.83 -14.00 -3.15
N ARG A 206 3.56 -14.63 -1.99
CA ARG A 206 2.19 -15.04 -1.63
C ARG A 206 1.99 -15.05 -0.12
N ASP A 207 0.84 -14.56 0.32
CA ASP A 207 0.40 -14.67 1.71
C ASP A 207 0.38 -16.12 2.20
N HIS A 208 0.91 -16.35 3.39
CA HIS A 208 0.96 -17.66 4.04
C HIS A 208 -0.28 -17.95 4.89
N ALA A 209 -1.42 -17.30 4.64
CA ALA A 209 -2.65 -17.55 5.38
C ALA A 209 -3.19 -18.97 5.14
N LEU A 210 -3.74 -19.55 6.20
CA LEU A 210 -4.30 -20.88 6.21
C LEU A 210 -5.81 -20.85 6.45
N TRP A 211 -6.53 -21.84 5.94
CA TRP A 211 -7.95 -21.98 6.20
C TRP A 211 -8.21 -22.49 7.63
N ARG A 212 -9.05 -21.78 8.38
CA ARG A 212 -9.66 -22.29 9.64
C ARG A 212 -11.17 -22.40 9.49
N THR A 213 -11.79 -23.27 10.30
CA THR A 213 -13.25 -23.38 10.42
C THR A 213 -13.68 -22.64 11.68
N LEU A 214 -14.58 -21.69 11.50
CA LEU A 214 -15.16 -20.90 12.57
C LEU A 214 -16.18 -21.71 13.38
N PRO A 215 -16.56 -21.30 14.61
CA PRO A 215 -17.55 -22.00 15.44
C PRO A 215 -18.92 -22.17 14.78
N ASP A 216 -19.29 -21.29 13.86
CA ASP A 216 -20.53 -21.34 13.09
C ASP A 216 -20.46 -22.23 11.82
N GLY A 217 -19.31 -22.84 11.56
CA GLY A 217 -19.04 -23.71 10.43
C GLY A 217 -18.56 -23.00 9.15
N ARG A 218 -18.52 -21.67 9.12
CA ARG A 218 -17.90 -20.92 8.01
C ARG A 218 -16.40 -21.15 7.98
N ARG A 219 -15.79 -20.96 6.81
CA ARG A 219 -14.34 -20.99 6.63
C ARG A 219 -13.81 -19.58 6.49
N ALA A 220 -12.71 -19.28 7.17
CA ALA A 220 -11.99 -18.02 7.09
C ALA A 220 -10.50 -18.25 6.90
N LEU A 221 -9.80 -17.28 6.33
CA LEU A 221 -8.34 -17.26 6.27
C LEU A 221 -7.80 -16.79 7.63
N ALA A 222 -6.77 -17.46 8.10
CA ALA A 222 -6.16 -17.27 9.40
C ALA A 222 -4.65 -17.02 9.27
N TYR A 223 -4.08 -16.31 10.23
CA TYR A 223 -2.65 -16.00 10.30
C TYR A 223 -2.09 -16.35 11.70
N GLY A 224 -0.86 -15.94 12.01
CA GLY A 224 -0.18 -16.31 13.24
C GLY A 224 -0.95 -15.93 14.51
N GLY A 225 -1.07 -16.89 15.44
CA GLY A 225 -1.84 -16.81 16.68
C GLY A 225 -3.25 -17.36 16.61
N ASP A 226 -3.81 -17.53 15.41
CA ASP A 226 -5.20 -17.97 15.22
C ASP A 226 -5.43 -19.45 15.52
N PHE A 227 -4.38 -20.24 15.61
CA PHE A 227 -4.42 -21.67 15.95
C PHE A 227 -3.98 -21.94 17.37
N GLY A 228 -3.75 -20.90 18.17
CA GLY A 228 -3.39 -20.98 19.59
C GLY A 228 -1.89 -21.05 19.83
N GLU A 229 -1.06 -20.63 18.89
CA GLU A 229 0.38 -20.50 19.04
C GLU A 229 0.70 -19.41 20.08
N GLU A 230 1.58 -19.74 21.05
CA GLU A 230 2.02 -18.78 22.07
C GLU A 230 3.04 -17.77 21.50
N VAL A 231 3.83 -18.19 20.51
CA VAL A 231 4.83 -17.37 19.83
C VAL A 231 4.47 -17.26 18.36
N HIS A 232 4.17 -16.05 17.90
CA HIS A 232 3.77 -15.78 16.52
C HIS A 232 3.96 -14.30 16.18
N ASP A 233 4.04 -13.99 14.88
CA ASP A 233 4.21 -12.63 14.35
C ASP A 233 2.89 -12.04 13.77
N GLY A 234 1.73 -12.64 14.14
CA GLY A 234 0.43 -12.17 13.67
C GLY A 234 0.29 -12.29 12.16
N ASN A 235 -0.17 -11.20 11.53
CA ASN A 235 -0.31 -11.14 10.08
C ASN A 235 0.98 -10.78 9.32
N PHE A 236 2.15 -10.77 9.98
CA PHE A 236 3.46 -10.54 9.34
C PHE A 236 3.92 -11.74 8.49
N VAL A 237 3.06 -12.69 8.24
CA VAL A 237 3.17 -13.81 7.31
C VAL A 237 2.25 -13.64 6.09
N CYS A 238 1.60 -12.47 5.97
CA CYS A 238 0.69 -12.11 4.89
C CYS A 238 1.22 -10.87 4.18
N ASP A 239 2.33 -11.04 3.51
CA ASP A 239 3.14 -10.00 2.85
C ASP A 239 3.41 -10.33 1.37
N GLY A 240 2.50 -11.11 0.78
CA GLY A 240 2.57 -11.53 -0.61
C GLY A 240 2.12 -10.47 -1.62
N LEU A 241 2.71 -10.53 -2.84
CA LEU A 241 2.16 -9.86 -4.02
C LEU A 241 0.77 -10.39 -4.40
N VAL A 242 0.51 -11.65 -4.06
CA VAL A 242 -0.81 -12.26 -4.24
C VAL A 242 -1.32 -12.77 -2.89
N ASP A 243 -2.63 -12.74 -2.72
CA ASP A 243 -3.25 -13.30 -1.53
C ASP A 243 -3.08 -14.83 -1.44
N ALA A 244 -3.50 -15.43 -0.32
CA ALA A 244 -3.46 -16.86 -0.10
C ALA A 244 -4.24 -17.69 -1.15
N LEU A 245 -5.12 -17.05 -1.92
CA LEU A 245 -5.88 -17.65 -3.02
C LEU A 245 -5.28 -17.34 -4.40
N SER A 246 -4.07 -16.75 -4.45
CA SER A 246 -3.35 -16.35 -5.67
C SER A 246 -4.03 -15.23 -6.46
N ARG A 247 -4.80 -14.35 -5.82
CA ARG A 247 -5.37 -13.15 -6.42
C ARG A 247 -4.39 -11.99 -6.24
N PRO A 248 -4.02 -11.28 -7.33
CA PRO A 248 -3.10 -10.14 -7.23
C PRO A 248 -3.74 -8.96 -6.48
N TYR A 249 -2.97 -8.34 -5.60
CA TYR A 249 -3.32 -7.07 -4.96
C TYR A 249 -3.14 -5.86 -5.90
N ALA A 250 -3.65 -4.69 -5.51
CA ALA A 250 -3.46 -3.46 -6.27
C ALA A 250 -1.98 -3.12 -6.48
N GLY A 251 -1.17 -3.29 -5.43
CA GLY A 251 0.28 -3.10 -5.50
C GLY A 251 0.97 -4.00 -6.51
N THR A 252 0.49 -5.23 -6.67
CA THR A 252 1.01 -6.18 -7.67
C THR A 252 0.80 -5.67 -9.08
N TRP A 253 -0.36 -5.10 -9.38
CA TRP A 253 -0.62 -4.53 -10.70
C TRP A 253 0.27 -3.33 -11.00
N ALA A 254 0.50 -2.46 -10.01
CA ALA A 254 1.44 -1.34 -10.15
C ALA A 254 2.87 -1.83 -10.34
N TRP A 255 3.29 -2.86 -9.59
CA TRP A 255 4.59 -3.49 -9.71
C TRP A 255 4.82 -4.13 -11.09
N ILE A 256 3.84 -4.90 -11.60
CA ILE A 256 3.93 -5.51 -12.93
C ILE A 256 4.07 -4.42 -14.01
N ARG A 257 3.28 -3.35 -13.93
CA ARG A 257 3.36 -2.25 -14.90
C ARG A 257 4.71 -1.55 -14.90
N ALA A 258 5.31 -1.41 -13.72
CA ALA A 258 6.60 -0.75 -13.58
C ALA A 258 7.76 -1.60 -14.14
N LEU A 259 7.75 -2.90 -13.89
CA LEU A 259 8.88 -3.80 -14.17
C LEU A 259 8.70 -4.65 -15.43
N ALA A 260 7.47 -4.96 -15.79
CA ALA A 260 7.13 -5.81 -16.93
C ALA A 260 5.92 -5.24 -17.71
N PRO A 261 6.02 -4.05 -18.30
CA PRO A 261 4.88 -3.37 -18.95
C PRO A 261 4.28 -4.16 -20.12
N ASP A 262 5.03 -5.08 -20.71
CA ASP A 262 4.59 -5.96 -21.79
C ASP A 262 4.02 -7.31 -21.30
N ALA A 263 3.91 -7.52 -19.99
CA ALA A 263 3.42 -8.78 -19.43
C ALA A 263 2.04 -9.16 -19.99
N PRO A 264 1.85 -10.43 -20.44
CA PRO A 264 0.61 -10.86 -21.06
C PRO A 264 -0.64 -10.61 -20.22
N ILE A 265 -0.53 -10.75 -18.91
CA ILE A 265 -1.63 -10.55 -17.96
C ILE A 265 -2.23 -9.13 -17.99
N LEU A 266 -1.41 -8.11 -18.32
CA LEU A 266 -1.90 -6.73 -18.46
C LEU A 266 -2.81 -6.56 -19.68
N ARG A 267 -2.57 -7.33 -20.76
CA ARG A 267 -3.39 -7.28 -21.98
C ARG A 267 -4.76 -7.92 -21.79
N GLU A 268 -4.84 -8.97 -20.99
CA GLU A 268 -6.10 -9.68 -20.70
C GLU A 268 -7.06 -8.82 -19.87
N ARG A 269 -6.51 -7.96 -19.01
CA ARG A 269 -7.29 -7.06 -18.13
C ARG A 269 -7.94 -5.89 -18.87
N SER A 270 -7.35 -5.45 -19.97
CA SER A 270 -7.76 -4.24 -20.73
C SER A 270 -9.00 -4.44 -21.63
N GLN A 271 -9.60 -5.63 -21.71
CA GLN A 271 -10.60 -5.99 -22.73
C GLN A 271 -12.08 -5.89 -22.30
N LYS A 272 -12.41 -5.27 -21.17
CA LYS A 272 -13.82 -5.07 -20.77
C LYS A 272 -14.25 -3.64 -21.05
N SER A 273 -14.99 -3.39 -22.13
CA SER A 273 -15.65 -2.12 -22.39
C SER A 273 -16.84 -2.30 -23.32
N GLY A 274 -17.81 -1.38 -23.22
CA GLY A 274 -18.91 -1.23 -24.15
C GLY A 274 -20.30 -1.54 -23.58
N ASP A 275 -20.71 -0.82 -22.52
CA ASP A 275 -22.04 -0.89 -21.94
C ASP A 275 -22.75 0.48 -22.10
N GLU A 276 -24.08 0.46 -22.24
CA GLU A 276 -24.93 1.66 -22.28
C GLU A 276 -24.70 2.59 -21.07
N ALA A 277 -24.38 1.99 -19.90
CA ALA A 277 -24.01 2.72 -18.70
C ALA A 277 -22.72 3.54 -18.89
N GLU A 278 -21.71 3.00 -19.56
CA GLU A 278 -20.46 3.69 -19.86
C GLU A 278 -20.71 4.94 -20.70
N GLU A 279 -21.45 4.81 -21.80
CA GLU A 279 -21.74 5.95 -22.70
C GLU A 279 -22.49 7.06 -21.94
N ARG A 280 -23.48 6.70 -21.12
CA ARG A 280 -24.24 7.63 -20.32
C ARG A 280 -23.36 8.37 -19.29
N LEU A 281 -22.53 7.66 -18.54
CA LEU A 281 -21.66 8.25 -17.52
C LEU A 281 -20.55 9.11 -18.15
N ARG A 282 -19.97 8.70 -19.27
CA ARG A 282 -19.01 9.53 -20.00
C ARG A 282 -19.63 10.84 -20.50
N ALA A 283 -20.89 10.79 -20.96
CA ALA A 283 -21.63 11.99 -21.36
C ALA A 283 -21.88 12.92 -20.16
N LEU A 284 -22.17 12.39 -18.97
CA LEU A 284 -22.30 13.17 -17.74
C LEU A 284 -20.97 13.80 -17.32
N ALA A 285 -19.88 13.04 -17.32
CA ALA A 285 -18.55 13.52 -16.98
C ALA A 285 -18.08 14.67 -17.87
N SER A 286 -18.34 14.59 -19.18
CA SER A 286 -17.96 15.63 -20.15
C SER A 286 -18.73 16.95 -19.98
N LYS A 287 -19.84 16.94 -19.23
CA LYS A 287 -20.76 18.09 -19.09
C LYS A 287 -20.86 18.60 -17.65
N ALA A 288 -20.03 18.12 -16.74
CA ALA A 288 -20.03 18.51 -15.33
C ALA A 288 -19.95 20.05 -15.09
N SER A 289 -19.38 20.81 -16.04
CA SER A 289 -19.28 22.27 -15.98
C SER A 289 -20.58 23.03 -16.32
N PHE A 290 -21.60 22.37 -16.84
CA PHE A 290 -22.83 23.01 -17.33
C PHE A 290 -24.01 22.96 -16.35
N PHE A 291 -23.83 22.45 -15.13
CA PHE A 291 -24.86 22.57 -14.10
C PHE A 291 -24.93 24.01 -13.60
N LEU A 292 -26.00 24.70 -13.96
CA LEU A 292 -26.24 26.08 -13.53
C LEU A 292 -27.04 26.08 -12.22
N PRO A 293 -26.70 26.93 -11.24
CA PRO A 293 -27.58 27.18 -10.11
C PRO A 293 -28.87 27.82 -10.64
N ILE A 294 -30.01 27.33 -10.17
CA ILE A 294 -31.31 27.89 -10.56
C ILE A 294 -31.81 28.77 -9.42
N GLY A 295 -32.33 29.94 -9.81
CA GLY A 295 -33.14 30.75 -8.91
C GLY A 295 -34.48 30.04 -8.63
N GLU A 296 -34.88 30.01 -7.33
CA GLU A 296 -36.19 29.58 -6.83
C GLU A 296 -36.72 28.22 -7.36
N VAL A 297 -36.00 27.13 -7.11
CA VAL A 297 -36.56 25.77 -7.19
C VAL A 297 -36.81 25.27 -5.78
N GLU A 298 -37.97 24.69 -5.54
CA GLU A 298 -38.21 23.90 -4.32
C GLU A 298 -37.17 22.80 -4.26
N SER A 299 -36.23 22.94 -3.35
CA SER A 299 -35.21 21.93 -3.10
C SER A 299 -35.86 20.73 -2.43
N SER A 300 -35.70 19.56 -3.01
CA SER A 300 -36.05 18.31 -2.34
C SER A 300 -34.98 17.82 -1.34
N ALA A 301 -33.93 18.61 -1.10
CA ALA A 301 -32.98 18.33 -0.04
C ALA A 301 -33.54 18.77 1.32
N VAL A 302 -33.51 17.85 2.29
CA VAL A 302 -33.93 18.11 3.67
C VAL A 302 -32.70 18.38 4.51
N PHE A 303 -32.83 19.35 5.42
CA PHE A 303 -31.77 19.74 6.34
C PHE A 303 -32.27 19.71 7.77
N ASP A 304 -31.41 19.30 8.71
CA ASP A 304 -31.71 19.37 10.14
C ASP A 304 -31.76 20.84 10.65
N ASP A 305 -32.10 21.00 11.93
CA ASP A 305 -32.19 22.30 12.63
C ASP A 305 -30.83 23.05 12.68
N ARG A 306 -29.73 22.34 12.36
CA ARG A 306 -28.36 22.87 12.33
C ARG A 306 -27.87 23.17 10.93
N GLY A 307 -28.65 22.87 9.90
CA GLY A 307 -28.32 23.08 8.50
C GLY A 307 -27.49 21.96 7.86
N ARG A 308 -27.40 20.78 8.48
CA ARG A 308 -26.77 19.60 7.89
C ARG A 308 -27.75 18.90 6.98
N VAL A 309 -27.26 18.37 5.86
CA VAL A 309 -28.08 17.57 4.96
C VAL A 309 -28.52 16.27 5.66
N GLU A 310 -29.82 15.97 5.60
CA GLU A 310 -30.43 14.73 6.08
C GLU A 310 -30.89 13.82 4.93
N SER A 311 -31.33 14.43 3.81
CA SER A 311 -31.66 13.66 2.59
C SER A 311 -31.52 14.52 1.34
N VAL A 312 -31.37 13.84 0.20
CA VAL A 312 -31.53 14.42 -1.13
C VAL A 312 -32.60 13.57 -1.85
N GLY A 313 -33.73 14.20 -2.21
CA GLY A 313 -34.91 13.43 -2.58
C GLY A 313 -35.36 12.53 -1.43
N GLU A 314 -35.66 11.28 -1.73
CA GLU A 314 -36.06 10.27 -0.76
C GLU A 314 -34.87 9.53 -0.13
N LEU A 315 -33.65 9.71 -0.63
CA LEU A 315 -32.46 9.03 -0.10
C LEU A 315 -31.89 9.77 1.11
N PRO A 316 -31.89 9.16 2.32
CA PRO A 316 -31.18 9.70 3.47
C PRO A 316 -29.67 9.75 3.20
N ILE A 317 -29.06 10.93 3.42
CA ILE A 317 -27.63 11.13 3.23
C ILE A 317 -27.11 11.99 4.39
N THR A 318 -26.04 11.54 5.03
CA THR A 318 -25.26 12.41 5.92
C THR A 318 -23.90 12.71 5.29
N ALA A 319 -23.39 13.93 5.51
CA ALA A 319 -22.09 14.36 5.02
C ALA A 319 -21.24 14.88 6.19
N GLU A 320 -20.01 14.40 6.29
CA GLU A 320 -19.08 14.77 7.37
C GLU A 320 -17.66 14.95 6.80
N ILE A 321 -16.84 15.76 7.49
CA ILE A 321 -15.41 15.83 7.19
C ILE A 321 -14.74 14.51 7.57
N SER A 322 -13.85 14.03 6.72
CA SER A 322 -13.04 12.85 6.95
C SER A 322 -11.55 13.19 6.87
N VAL A 323 -10.81 12.91 7.94
CA VAL A 323 -9.35 13.08 8.00
C VAL A 323 -8.64 11.86 8.57
N TYR A 324 -9.32 10.73 8.59
CA TYR A 324 -8.80 9.45 9.10
C TYR A 324 -9.11 8.32 8.11
N ARG A 325 -8.18 7.39 7.93
CA ARG A 325 -8.38 6.11 7.24
C ARG A 325 -8.10 4.95 8.17
N ALA A 326 -8.61 3.78 7.88
CA ALA A 326 -8.17 2.55 8.54
C ALA A 326 -6.67 2.36 8.22
N PRO A 327 -5.79 2.34 9.24
CA PRO A 327 -4.36 2.23 8.98
C PRO A 327 -4.03 0.94 8.22
N THR A 328 -3.24 1.08 7.16
CA THR A 328 -2.65 -0.07 6.46
C THR A 328 -1.56 -0.71 7.32
N ASP A 329 -1.11 -1.91 6.96
CA ASP A 329 0.03 -2.53 7.61
C ASP A 329 1.30 -1.68 7.48
N ASN A 330 1.46 -0.96 6.36
CA ASN A 330 2.54 0.01 6.18
C ASN A 330 2.40 1.23 7.11
N ASP A 331 1.18 1.73 7.35
CA ASP A 331 0.94 2.80 8.33
C ASP A 331 1.23 2.34 9.77
N ARG A 332 1.04 1.06 10.08
CA ARG A 332 1.38 0.43 11.37
C ARG A 332 2.84 0.07 11.48
N GLY A 333 3.51 -0.06 10.35
CA GLY A 333 4.90 -0.45 10.24
C GLY A 333 5.86 0.57 10.86
N ARG A 334 7.04 0.09 11.18
CA ARG A 334 8.12 0.84 11.82
C ARG A 334 9.44 0.60 11.10
N GLY A 335 9.37 0.32 9.81
CA GLY A 335 10.52 0.04 8.98
C GLY A 335 11.64 1.10 9.10
N PRO A 336 12.82 0.82 8.60
CA PRO A 336 14.07 1.47 9.00
C PRO A 336 14.14 2.97 8.67
N VAL A 337 13.34 3.45 7.72
CA VAL A 337 13.36 4.85 7.30
C VAL A 337 11.98 5.48 7.46
N ASP A 338 11.94 6.58 8.18
CA ASP A 338 10.78 7.44 8.37
C ASP A 338 11.11 8.87 7.94
N TYR A 339 10.75 9.23 6.72
CA TYR A 339 11.00 10.59 6.18
C TYR A 339 10.18 11.70 6.87
N TRP A 340 9.24 11.34 7.77
CA TRP A 340 8.24 12.24 8.35
C TRP A 340 8.43 12.49 9.84
N GLY A 341 9.51 12.06 10.40
CA GLY A 341 9.77 12.20 11.81
C GLY A 341 11.12 11.70 12.24
N ILE A 342 11.16 11.10 13.42
CA ILE A 342 12.40 10.59 13.99
C ILE A 342 12.81 9.35 13.20
N SER A 343 13.93 9.43 12.49
CA SER A 343 14.54 8.25 11.87
C SER A 343 15.01 7.27 12.96
N SER A 344 15.20 6.02 12.60
CA SER A 344 15.80 5.05 13.50
C SER A 344 17.16 5.49 14.03
N ASP A 345 17.89 6.28 13.24
CA ASP A 345 19.22 6.79 13.58
C ASP A 345 19.17 7.88 14.65
N ASP A 346 18.09 8.67 14.70
CA ASP A 346 17.87 9.70 15.72
C ASP A 346 17.56 9.10 17.10
N LEU A 347 17.24 7.82 17.18
CA LEU A 347 17.00 7.11 18.44
C LEU A 347 18.31 6.62 19.10
N GLY A 348 19.47 6.90 18.51
CA GLY A 348 20.79 6.57 19.03
C GLY A 348 21.02 5.05 19.16
N PRO A 349 21.84 4.60 20.14
CA PRO A 349 22.18 3.19 20.30
C PRO A 349 20.99 2.24 20.55
N LEU A 350 19.83 2.79 20.90
CA LEU A 350 18.57 2.05 20.98
C LEU A 350 17.94 1.83 19.60
N GLY A 351 18.41 2.53 18.59
CA GLY A 351 18.12 2.30 17.20
C GLY A 351 18.74 1.02 16.65
N THR A 352 19.15 0.14 17.44
CA THR A 352 19.70 -1.14 17.10
C THR A 352 18.62 -2.18 17.00
N GLY A 353 18.57 -2.93 15.93
CA GLY A 353 17.68 -4.05 15.71
C GLY A 353 16.22 -3.84 16.15
N THR A 354 16.06 -3.49 17.38
CA THR A 354 14.75 -3.10 17.95
C THR A 354 14.41 -1.63 17.73
N GLY A 355 15.36 -0.78 17.41
CA GLY A 355 15.16 0.65 17.30
C GLY A 355 14.82 1.12 15.89
N GLN A 356 15.00 0.33 14.89
CA GLN A 356 14.34 0.55 13.61
C GLN A 356 12.81 0.68 13.80
N TRP A 357 12.36 0.41 14.98
CA TRP A 357 11.00 0.46 15.44
C TRP A 357 10.64 1.81 16.07
N GLY A 358 10.71 2.88 15.29
CA GLY A 358 10.19 4.19 15.65
C GLY A 358 8.67 4.21 15.86
N VAL A 359 8.10 5.41 16.03
CA VAL A 359 6.65 5.58 16.13
C VAL A 359 6.02 5.44 14.75
N SER A 360 5.10 4.51 14.57
CA SER A 360 4.39 4.33 13.29
C SER A 360 3.46 5.52 12.98
N HIS A 361 3.07 5.69 11.70
CA HIS A 361 2.07 6.69 11.32
C HIS A 361 0.74 6.45 12.03
N ALA A 362 0.28 5.21 12.09
CA ALA A 362 -0.92 4.84 12.81
C ALA A 362 -0.87 5.30 14.28
N GLN A 363 0.26 5.11 14.96
CA GLN A 363 0.46 5.59 16.33
C GLN A 363 0.45 7.13 16.43
N ARG A 364 1.07 7.85 15.48
CA ARG A 364 1.04 9.32 15.43
C ARG A 364 -0.37 9.85 15.25
N TRP A 365 -1.15 9.24 14.36
CA TRP A 365 -2.54 9.60 14.13
C TRP A 365 -3.42 9.31 15.36
N GLU A 366 -3.14 8.20 16.05
CA GLU A 366 -3.79 7.82 17.31
C GLU A 366 -3.46 8.81 18.43
N MET A 367 -2.19 9.17 18.60
CA MET A 367 -1.72 10.18 19.57
C MET A 367 -2.34 11.55 19.28
N ALA A 368 -2.43 11.93 18.01
CA ALA A 368 -3.12 13.14 17.56
C ALA A 368 -4.65 13.02 17.65
N ARG A 369 -5.18 11.82 17.91
CA ARG A 369 -6.63 11.53 18.04
C ARG A 369 -7.43 11.94 16.81
N LEU A 370 -6.89 11.77 15.62
CA LEU A 370 -7.53 12.16 14.35
C LEU A 370 -8.87 11.45 14.13
N HIS A 371 -9.02 10.23 14.64
CA HIS A 371 -10.25 9.45 14.61
C HIS A 371 -11.36 9.94 15.57
N LEU A 372 -11.06 10.88 16.46
CA LEU A 372 -11.98 11.40 17.50
C LEU A 372 -12.27 12.89 17.32
N LEU A 373 -12.42 13.35 16.09
CA LEU A 373 -12.73 14.75 15.85
C LEU A 373 -14.07 15.13 16.49
N ARG A 374 -14.04 16.16 17.33
CA ARG A 374 -15.24 16.82 17.81
C ARG A 374 -15.65 17.91 16.83
N ARG A 375 -16.95 18.14 16.72
CA ARG A 375 -17.45 19.29 15.99
C ARG A 375 -18.19 20.25 16.92
N THR A 376 -17.96 21.52 16.72
CA THR A 376 -18.79 22.59 17.22
C THR A 376 -19.42 23.29 16.03
N TRP A 377 -20.65 23.73 16.17
CA TRP A 377 -21.41 24.33 15.11
C TRP A 377 -21.70 25.81 15.40
N HIS A 378 -21.60 26.64 14.35
CA HIS A 378 -22.08 28.00 14.30
C HIS A 378 -22.69 28.21 12.92
N GLY A 379 -24.01 28.13 12.76
CA GLY A 379 -24.67 28.30 11.47
C GLY A 379 -25.78 29.32 11.52
N SER A 380 -25.99 30.02 10.41
CA SER A 380 -27.18 30.84 10.17
C SER A 380 -27.86 30.31 8.90
N PRO A 381 -29.17 30.13 8.87
CA PRO A 381 -29.89 29.87 7.63
C PRO A 381 -29.75 31.09 6.71
N CYS A 382 -29.49 30.82 5.40
CA CYS A 382 -29.42 31.87 4.39
C CYS A 382 -30.76 32.02 3.68
N GLU A 383 -31.15 33.26 3.33
CA GLU A 383 -32.49 33.59 2.81
C GLU A 383 -32.74 33.25 1.33
N SER A 384 -31.75 32.73 0.57
CA SER A 384 -31.83 32.60 -0.90
C SER A 384 -31.88 31.16 -1.44
N GLY A 385 -32.53 30.22 -0.72
CA GLY A 385 -32.53 28.80 -1.14
C GLY A 385 -31.19 28.08 -0.96
N MET A 386 -30.09 28.84 -0.78
CA MET A 386 -28.77 28.31 -0.43
C MET A 386 -28.69 28.10 1.09
N ARG A 387 -28.07 27.01 1.51
CA ARG A 387 -27.78 26.75 2.93
C ARG A 387 -26.28 26.87 3.17
N VAL A 388 -25.89 27.57 4.21
CA VAL A 388 -24.52 27.69 4.66
C VAL A 388 -24.39 27.11 6.06
N LEU A 389 -23.45 26.18 6.23
CA LEU A 389 -23.12 25.58 7.51
C LEU A 389 -21.62 25.81 7.77
N ILE A 390 -21.27 26.28 8.98
CA ILE A 390 -19.89 26.39 9.43
C ILE A 390 -19.71 25.48 10.63
N GLU A 391 -18.76 24.57 10.52
CA GLU A 391 -18.42 23.63 11.59
C GLU A 391 -16.94 23.74 11.94
N ARG A 392 -16.62 23.53 13.21
CA ARG A 392 -15.23 23.34 13.67
C ARG A 392 -15.04 21.93 14.14
N TRP A 393 -14.02 21.30 13.58
CA TRP A 393 -13.62 19.96 13.87
C TRP A 393 -12.25 19.97 14.54
N ALA A 394 -12.15 19.38 15.73
CA ALA A 394 -10.89 19.31 16.46
C ALA A 394 -10.81 18.02 17.28
N PRO A 395 -9.62 17.42 17.41
CA PRO A 395 -9.43 16.32 18.35
C PRO A 395 -9.65 16.78 19.79
N PRO A 396 -10.11 15.89 20.69
CA PRO A 396 -10.26 16.25 22.11
C PRO A 396 -8.94 16.76 22.70
N ALA A 397 -8.97 17.91 23.36
CA ALA A 397 -7.84 18.56 24.02
C ALA A 397 -6.65 18.91 23.10
N ALA A 398 -6.82 18.95 21.78
CA ALA A 398 -5.77 19.38 20.85
C ALA A 398 -5.86 20.90 20.58
N GLN A 399 -4.70 21.49 20.27
CA GLN A 399 -4.59 22.91 19.89
C GLN A 399 -4.62 23.11 18.36
N PHE A 400 -5.08 22.11 17.63
CA PHE A 400 -5.25 22.18 16.19
C PHE A 400 -6.63 21.64 15.79
N GLY A 401 -7.05 21.98 14.61
CA GLY A 401 -8.32 21.54 14.07
C GLY A 401 -8.56 22.18 12.71
N LEU A 402 -9.81 22.12 12.28
CA LEU A 402 -10.19 22.59 10.98
C LEU A 402 -11.57 23.25 11.05
N GLU A 403 -11.74 24.38 10.38
CA GLU A 403 -13.01 24.99 10.10
C GLU A 403 -13.49 24.52 8.71
N ALA A 404 -14.69 23.95 8.66
CA ALA A 404 -15.35 23.53 7.42
C ALA A 404 -16.53 24.45 7.15
N ARG A 405 -16.50 25.12 6.01
CA ARG A 405 -17.63 25.92 5.50
C ARG A 405 -18.30 25.19 4.37
N TRP A 406 -19.53 24.76 4.60
CA TRP A 406 -20.37 24.08 3.63
C TRP A 406 -21.33 25.07 2.99
N ASN A 407 -21.45 25.00 1.67
CA ASN A 407 -22.45 25.70 0.90
C ASN A 407 -23.25 24.67 0.10
N PHE A 408 -24.53 24.59 0.37
CA PHE A 408 -25.47 23.69 -0.28
C PHE A 408 -26.39 24.51 -1.18
N THR A 409 -26.41 24.21 -2.47
CA THR A 409 -27.23 24.93 -3.45
C THR A 409 -28.06 23.91 -4.25
N PRO A 410 -29.40 23.99 -4.23
CA PRO A 410 -30.24 23.22 -5.12
C PRO A 410 -29.89 23.53 -6.60
N VAL A 411 -29.84 22.48 -7.41
CA VAL A 411 -29.57 22.64 -8.85
C VAL A 411 -30.59 21.84 -9.67
N ASP A 412 -30.94 22.34 -10.88
CA ASP A 412 -31.78 21.58 -11.79
C ASP A 412 -30.95 20.45 -12.40
N GLY A 413 -31.45 19.23 -12.37
CA GLY A 413 -30.86 18.06 -13.00
C GLY A 413 -30.83 18.12 -14.55
N LYS A 414 -31.39 19.21 -15.15
CA LYS A 414 -31.30 19.42 -16.61
C LYS A 414 -29.92 19.96 -16.96
N ILE A 415 -29.15 19.15 -17.64
CA ILE A 415 -27.86 19.57 -18.19
C ILE A 415 -28.12 20.40 -19.43
N GLY A 416 -27.71 21.68 -19.41
CA GLY A 416 -27.87 22.59 -20.56
C GLY A 416 -27.19 22.01 -21.82
N GLY A 417 -27.95 21.86 -22.91
CA GLY A 417 -27.45 21.40 -24.21
C GLY A 417 -27.18 19.89 -24.35
N ALA A 418 -27.60 19.07 -23.39
CA ALA A 418 -27.51 17.61 -23.50
C ALA A 418 -28.68 17.02 -24.32
N PRO A 419 -28.46 15.93 -25.09
CA PRO A 419 -29.55 15.11 -25.60
C PRO A 419 -30.43 14.62 -24.44
N ALA A 420 -31.74 14.41 -24.69
CA ALA A 420 -32.68 14.00 -23.65
C ALA A 420 -32.28 12.72 -22.89
N ALA A 421 -31.49 11.87 -23.50
CA ALA A 421 -30.93 10.66 -22.89
C ALA A 421 -29.85 10.87 -21.82
N ALA A 422 -29.24 12.09 -21.77
CA ALA A 422 -28.20 12.43 -20.77
C ALA A 422 -28.71 13.39 -19.67
N ALA A 423 -30.00 13.70 -19.64
CA ALA A 423 -30.58 14.52 -18.59
C ALA A 423 -30.82 13.66 -17.33
N ILE A 424 -30.25 14.09 -16.22
CA ILE A 424 -30.58 13.49 -14.90
C ILE A 424 -31.99 13.99 -14.54
N ARG A 425 -32.95 13.08 -14.45
CA ARG A 425 -34.27 13.37 -13.90
C ARG A 425 -34.25 13.01 -12.43
N GLY A 426 -34.02 14.00 -11.58
CA GLY A 426 -33.92 13.72 -10.16
C GLY A 426 -33.60 14.98 -9.34
N ASN A 427 -33.47 14.75 -8.07
CA ASN A 427 -33.21 15.78 -7.06
C ASN A 427 -31.70 16.01 -6.96
N CYS A 428 -31.22 17.20 -7.28
CA CYS A 428 -29.79 17.49 -7.30
C CYS A 428 -29.43 18.61 -6.33
N LEU A 429 -28.30 18.42 -5.64
CA LEU A 429 -27.73 19.34 -4.66
C LEU A 429 -26.25 19.59 -4.98
N ALA A 430 -25.89 20.81 -5.32
CA ALA A 430 -24.48 21.20 -5.42
C ALA A 430 -23.93 21.45 -4.01
N VAL A 431 -22.79 20.85 -3.73
CA VAL A 431 -22.08 20.94 -2.46
C VAL A 431 -20.71 21.55 -2.71
N LYS A 432 -20.41 22.63 -2.00
CA LYS A 432 -19.06 23.19 -1.89
C LYS A 432 -18.64 23.16 -0.43
N VAL A 433 -17.49 22.58 -0.14
CA VAL A 433 -16.90 22.59 1.19
C VAL A 433 -15.50 23.21 1.15
N GLU A 434 -15.30 24.22 1.98
CA GLU A 434 -14.01 24.89 2.18
C GLU A 434 -13.47 24.47 3.54
N MET A 435 -12.33 23.79 3.53
CA MET A 435 -11.64 23.29 4.72
C MET A 435 -10.45 24.18 5.03
N THR A 436 -10.47 24.85 6.17
CA THR A 436 -9.40 25.76 6.62
C THR A 436 -8.78 25.22 7.91
N PRO A 437 -7.57 24.63 7.84
CA PRO A 437 -6.90 24.13 9.04
C PRO A 437 -6.36 25.27 9.91
N TYR A 438 -6.27 25.03 11.20
CA TYR A 438 -5.61 25.91 12.17
C TYR A 438 -4.78 25.10 13.16
N GLY A 439 -3.79 25.74 13.79
CA GLY A 439 -2.86 25.09 14.72
C GLY A 439 -1.86 24.18 14.01
N GLN A 440 -1.13 23.38 14.78
CA GLN A 440 -0.09 22.51 14.28
C GLN A 440 -0.59 21.08 14.12
N TRP A 441 -0.86 20.70 12.89
CA TRP A 441 -1.24 19.35 12.50
C TRP A 441 -0.03 18.39 12.49
N PRO A 442 -0.26 17.07 12.58
CA PRO A 442 0.75 16.10 12.22
C PRO A 442 1.30 16.39 10.81
N GLU A 443 2.58 16.19 10.61
CA GLU A 443 3.23 16.48 9.33
C GLU A 443 2.63 15.66 8.19
N ARG A 444 2.24 14.42 8.47
CA ARG A 444 1.56 13.51 7.57
C ARG A 444 0.18 13.16 8.10
N ILE A 445 -0.84 13.24 7.26
CA ILE A 445 -2.23 12.88 7.58
C ILE A 445 -2.70 11.74 6.66
N PRO A 446 -3.60 10.87 7.11
CA PRO A 446 -4.04 9.73 6.28
C PRO A 446 -4.87 10.13 5.08
N ARG A 447 -5.76 11.09 5.23
CA ARG A 447 -6.62 11.68 4.17
C ARG A 447 -7.14 13.04 4.56
N ALA A 448 -7.69 13.77 3.60
CA ALA A 448 -8.59 14.90 3.85
C ALA A 448 -9.67 14.94 2.78
N GLY A 449 -10.94 14.95 3.21
CA GLY A 449 -12.07 14.91 2.31
C GLY A 449 -13.41 14.92 3.04
N VAL A 450 -14.40 14.40 2.36
CA VAL A 450 -15.79 14.26 2.83
C VAL A 450 -16.17 12.80 2.87
N ARG A 451 -16.85 12.38 3.92
CA ARG A 451 -17.50 11.09 4.04
C ARG A 451 -19.00 11.27 3.94
N LEU A 452 -19.63 10.58 3.01
CA LEU A 452 -21.07 10.41 2.95
C LEU A 452 -21.45 9.09 3.61
N CYS A 453 -22.63 9.03 4.23
CA CYS A 453 -23.22 7.78 4.69
C CYS A 453 -24.65 7.69 4.15
N ILE A 454 -24.95 6.57 3.48
CA ILE A 454 -26.26 6.24 2.90
C ILE A 454 -26.75 4.90 3.43
N PRO A 455 -28.07 4.65 3.48
CA PRO A 455 -28.62 3.37 3.90
C PRO A 455 -28.35 2.27 2.87
N GLY A 456 -28.43 1.01 3.33
CA GLY A 456 -28.21 -0.17 2.50
C GLY A 456 -26.73 -0.51 2.29
N SER A 457 -26.45 -1.78 2.02
CA SER A 457 -25.12 -2.31 1.75
C SER A 457 -25.02 -3.00 0.39
N GLU A 458 -26.14 -3.12 -0.32
CA GLU A 458 -26.22 -3.79 -1.64
C GLU A 458 -26.31 -2.75 -2.76
N TRP A 459 -25.17 -2.16 -3.07
CA TRP A 459 -25.04 -1.18 -4.14
C TRP A 459 -24.12 -1.70 -5.23
N THR A 460 -24.47 -1.42 -6.48
CA THR A 460 -23.58 -1.56 -7.64
C THR A 460 -23.00 -0.19 -7.98
N ALA A 461 -21.69 -0.07 -7.98
CA ALA A 461 -20.97 1.13 -8.39
C ALA A 461 -20.62 1.07 -9.87
N SER A 462 -20.89 2.16 -10.60
CA SER A 462 -20.36 2.40 -11.94
C SER A 462 -19.70 3.77 -11.97
N TRP A 463 -18.50 3.87 -12.51
CA TRP A 463 -17.76 5.15 -12.48
C TRP A 463 -16.93 5.39 -13.73
N VAL A 464 -16.62 6.66 -13.99
CA VAL A 464 -15.58 7.10 -14.92
C VAL A 464 -14.47 7.76 -14.12
N GLY A 465 -13.23 7.35 -14.35
CA GLY A 465 -12.04 7.75 -13.62
C GLY A 465 -11.03 6.63 -13.57
N GLU A 466 -10.10 6.67 -12.60
CA GLU A 466 -9.20 5.54 -12.40
C GLU A 466 -9.98 4.26 -12.04
N THR A 467 -9.73 3.20 -12.78
CA THR A 467 -10.42 1.92 -12.56
C THR A 467 -9.74 1.03 -11.53
N ASP A 468 -8.44 1.21 -11.35
CA ASP A 468 -7.68 0.47 -10.36
C ASP A 468 -7.74 1.14 -8.99
N ILE A 469 -7.58 0.34 -7.94
CA ILE A 469 -7.21 0.86 -6.63
C ILE A 469 -5.82 1.47 -6.77
N ALA A 470 -5.67 2.73 -6.39
CA ALA A 470 -4.45 3.50 -6.60
C ALA A 470 -4.25 4.56 -5.51
N TYR A 471 -2.99 4.87 -5.24
CA TYR A 471 -2.54 5.88 -4.29
C TYR A 471 -1.43 6.71 -4.93
N SER A 472 -0.95 7.76 -4.27
CA SER A 472 0.03 8.68 -4.84
C SER A 472 1.34 8.00 -5.27
N ASP A 473 1.79 6.98 -4.53
CA ASP A 473 2.98 6.18 -4.81
C ASP A 473 2.67 4.78 -5.37
N LEU A 474 1.39 4.48 -5.61
CA LEU A 474 0.88 3.24 -6.18
C LEU A 474 -0.07 3.60 -7.33
N PRO A 475 0.46 3.93 -8.52
CA PRO A 475 -0.35 4.43 -9.62
C PRO A 475 -1.22 3.36 -10.26
N GLY A 476 -2.44 3.73 -10.62
CA GLY A 476 -3.33 2.93 -11.44
C GLY A 476 -2.92 2.90 -12.92
N ALA A 477 -3.71 2.21 -13.74
CA ALA A 477 -3.43 2.05 -15.16
C ALA A 477 -4.32 2.88 -16.08
N ASN A 478 -5.49 3.25 -15.62
CA ASN A 478 -6.53 3.79 -16.51
C ASN A 478 -7.29 4.95 -15.85
N PRO A 479 -6.66 6.14 -15.79
CA PRO A 479 -7.21 7.32 -15.10
C PRO A 479 -8.51 7.85 -15.70
N ASP A 480 -8.84 7.50 -16.93
CA ASP A 480 -10.06 7.90 -17.65
C ASP A 480 -10.90 6.67 -18.05
N GLY A 481 -10.73 5.56 -17.35
CA GLY A 481 -11.43 4.32 -17.60
C GLY A 481 -12.89 4.36 -17.16
N PHE A 482 -13.61 3.30 -17.50
CA PHE A 482 -14.94 2.96 -16.96
C PHE A 482 -14.81 1.73 -16.09
N GLY A 483 -15.37 1.78 -14.87
CA GLY A 483 -15.45 0.66 -13.96
C GLY A 483 -16.89 0.37 -13.56
N CYS A 484 -17.18 -0.90 -13.27
CA CYS A 484 -18.45 -1.36 -12.72
C CYS A 484 -18.18 -2.54 -11.78
N ALA A 485 -18.66 -2.47 -10.54
CA ALA A 485 -18.48 -3.52 -9.54
C ALA A 485 -19.56 -3.45 -8.45
N GLU A 486 -19.82 -4.58 -7.81
CA GLU A 486 -20.61 -4.58 -6.57
C GLU A 486 -19.78 -3.97 -5.43
N LEU A 487 -20.44 -3.40 -4.43
CA LEU A 487 -19.77 -2.72 -3.31
C LEU A 487 -18.73 -3.60 -2.62
N LYS A 488 -19.01 -4.90 -2.45
CA LYS A 488 -18.11 -5.87 -1.82
C LYS A 488 -16.81 -6.12 -2.62
N ASP A 489 -16.82 -5.84 -3.93
CA ASP A 489 -15.70 -6.09 -4.85
C ASP A 489 -14.87 -4.81 -5.11
N LEU A 490 -15.21 -3.70 -4.45
CA LEU A 490 -14.52 -2.41 -4.59
C LEU A 490 -13.22 -2.33 -3.77
N TRP A 491 -12.98 -3.28 -2.89
CA TRP A 491 -11.91 -3.24 -1.89
C TRP A 491 -10.88 -4.34 -2.14
N ASP A 492 -9.61 -4.05 -1.91
CA ASP A 492 -8.59 -5.10 -1.82
C ASP A 492 -8.81 -5.92 -0.55
N VAL A 493 -9.18 -7.17 -0.73
CA VAL A 493 -9.52 -8.07 0.37
C VAL A 493 -8.28 -8.89 0.73
N GLY A 494 -7.39 -8.30 1.51
CA GLY A 494 -6.33 -9.04 2.20
C GLY A 494 -6.87 -9.89 3.35
N VAL A 495 -6.00 -10.51 4.11
CA VAL A 495 -6.39 -11.34 5.27
C VAL A 495 -6.89 -10.47 6.43
N LYS A 496 -6.36 -9.24 6.56
CA LYS A 496 -6.68 -8.29 7.62
C LYS A 496 -7.35 -7.04 7.08
N PRO A 497 -8.52 -6.62 7.64
CA PRO A 497 -9.17 -5.38 7.25
C PRO A 497 -8.30 -4.14 7.45
N GLN A 498 -8.22 -3.30 6.43
CA GLN A 498 -7.48 -2.05 6.41
C GLN A 498 -7.96 -1.15 5.26
N GLU A 499 -7.40 0.05 5.10
CA GLU A 499 -7.64 0.85 3.89
C GLU A 499 -7.16 0.08 2.65
N GLY A 500 -7.97 0.05 1.60
CA GLY A 500 -7.67 -0.71 0.39
C GLY A 500 -8.66 -0.47 -0.74
N GLY A 501 -9.29 0.71 -0.80
CA GLY A 501 -10.37 0.97 -1.77
C GLY A 501 -10.24 2.26 -2.57
N HIS A 502 -9.21 3.07 -2.37
CA HIS A 502 -9.10 4.39 -2.98
C HIS A 502 -8.86 4.35 -4.50
N ARG A 503 -9.54 5.23 -5.23
CA ARG A 503 -9.39 5.47 -6.67
C ARG A 503 -9.32 6.98 -6.93
N PRO A 504 -8.19 7.51 -7.42
CA PRO A 504 -8.05 8.94 -7.73
C PRO A 504 -8.76 9.32 -9.03
N GLY A 505 -8.90 10.62 -9.27
CA GLY A 505 -9.32 11.15 -10.56
C GLY A 505 -10.76 10.86 -10.95
N LEU A 506 -11.69 10.79 -9.96
CA LEU A 506 -13.10 10.59 -10.22
C LEU A 506 -13.68 11.66 -11.16
N LYS A 507 -14.41 11.24 -12.18
CA LYS A 507 -15.17 12.12 -13.09
C LYS A 507 -16.67 12.04 -12.86
N VAL A 508 -17.18 10.86 -12.58
CA VAL A 508 -18.56 10.59 -12.19
C VAL A 508 -18.64 9.24 -11.50
N LEU A 509 -19.46 9.13 -10.47
CA LEU A 509 -19.81 7.88 -9.79
C LEU A 509 -21.32 7.74 -9.74
N GLU A 510 -21.83 6.58 -10.08
CA GLU A 510 -23.20 6.15 -9.81
C GLU A 510 -23.18 4.96 -8.87
N LEU A 511 -23.91 5.08 -7.78
CA LEU A 511 -24.25 3.97 -6.89
C LEU A 511 -25.71 3.62 -7.12
N ARG A 512 -25.99 2.44 -7.65
CA ARG A 512 -27.32 1.94 -7.99
C ARG A 512 -27.77 0.91 -6.97
N GLY A 513 -28.84 1.21 -6.27
CA GLY A 513 -29.56 0.30 -5.37
C GLY A 513 -30.78 -0.31 -6.04
N GLU A 514 -31.72 -0.83 -5.27
CA GLU A 514 -32.97 -1.42 -5.77
C GLU A 514 -34.01 -0.36 -6.16
N GLU A 515 -34.14 0.72 -5.38
CA GLU A 515 -35.19 1.73 -5.54
C GLU A 515 -34.70 3.02 -6.18
N CYS A 516 -33.44 3.38 -5.95
CA CYS A 516 -32.86 4.63 -6.43
C CYS A 516 -31.38 4.49 -6.83
N ALA A 517 -30.87 5.52 -7.51
CA ALA A 517 -29.46 5.68 -7.76
C ALA A 517 -28.95 7.03 -7.22
N LEU A 518 -27.79 7.00 -6.54
CA LEU A 518 -27.03 8.17 -6.16
C LEU A 518 -25.96 8.42 -7.21
N ILE A 519 -25.99 9.58 -7.85
CA ILE A 519 -24.98 10.02 -8.81
C ILE A 519 -24.16 11.14 -8.18
N ILE A 520 -22.84 11.00 -8.18
CA ILE A 520 -21.89 11.98 -7.68
C ILE A 520 -21.06 12.52 -8.84
N ILE A 521 -21.09 13.84 -9.05
CA ILE A 521 -20.38 14.49 -10.14
C ILE A 521 -19.39 15.50 -9.55
N PRO A 522 -18.08 15.19 -9.56
CA PRO A 522 -17.04 16.11 -9.14
C PRO A 522 -16.99 17.39 -9.98
N ARG A 523 -16.73 18.52 -9.33
CA ARG A 523 -16.41 19.83 -9.95
C ARG A 523 -15.01 20.31 -9.57
N SER A 524 -14.36 19.60 -8.66
CA SER A 524 -12.94 19.73 -8.33
C SER A 524 -12.29 18.35 -8.42
N GLU A 525 -10.97 18.31 -8.52
CA GLU A 525 -10.24 17.05 -8.50
C GLU A 525 -10.44 16.34 -7.18
N MET A 526 -10.78 15.06 -7.23
CA MET A 526 -10.94 14.20 -6.06
C MET A 526 -10.81 12.72 -6.40
N GLY A 527 -10.44 11.95 -5.39
CA GLY A 527 -10.57 10.50 -5.41
C GLY A 527 -11.82 10.03 -4.68
N TRP A 528 -12.05 8.72 -4.70
CA TRP A 528 -13.17 8.10 -4.00
C TRP A 528 -12.88 6.68 -3.54
N SER A 529 -13.63 6.24 -2.56
CA SER A 529 -13.79 4.83 -2.16
C SER A 529 -15.18 4.62 -1.55
N ALA A 530 -15.64 3.37 -1.48
CA ALA A 530 -16.89 3.04 -0.81
C ALA A 530 -16.79 1.69 -0.11
N SER A 531 -17.43 1.58 1.08
CA SER A 531 -17.42 0.36 1.91
C SER A 531 -18.67 0.30 2.78
N PRO A 532 -19.18 -0.90 3.11
CA PRO A 532 -20.24 -1.04 4.10
C PRO A 532 -19.76 -0.78 5.55
N TRP A 533 -18.45 -0.73 5.78
CA TRP A 533 -17.87 -0.47 7.11
C TRP A 533 -17.15 0.87 7.15
N SER A 534 -17.22 1.54 8.30
CA SER A 534 -16.47 2.75 8.54
C SER A 534 -14.97 2.46 8.69
N GLU A 535 -14.16 3.50 8.51
CA GLU A 535 -12.71 3.45 8.74
C GLU A 535 -12.33 3.00 10.16
N ARG A 536 -13.22 3.19 11.13
CA ARG A 536 -12.99 2.76 12.51
C ARG A 536 -13.29 1.28 12.72
N GLU A 537 -14.36 0.77 12.13
CA GLU A 537 -14.69 -0.66 12.15
C GLU A 537 -13.57 -1.45 11.48
N LEU A 538 -13.12 -1.02 10.29
CA LEU A 538 -11.98 -1.62 9.59
C LEU A 538 -10.68 -1.57 10.41
N ALA A 539 -10.40 -0.44 11.08
CA ALA A 539 -9.17 -0.28 11.88
C ALA A 539 -9.12 -1.19 13.12
N GLN A 540 -10.28 -1.55 13.68
CA GLN A 540 -10.42 -2.33 14.90
C GLN A 540 -10.51 -3.83 14.64
N ALA A 541 -10.94 -4.25 13.46
CA ALA A 541 -11.06 -5.65 13.09
C ALA A 541 -9.69 -6.31 12.90
N GLY A 542 -9.50 -7.48 13.48
CA GLY A 542 -8.37 -8.36 13.20
C GLY A 542 -8.61 -9.17 11.93
N HIS A 543 -9.84 -9.60 11.73
CA HIS A 543 -10.27 -10.42 10.60
C HIS A 543 -11.55 -9.87 9.97
N TRP A 544 -11.86 -10.27 8.75
CA TRP A 544 -13.09 -9.86 8.06
C TRP A 544 -14.35 -10.38 8.77
N GLU A 545 -14.28 -11.54 9.41
CA GLU A 545 -15.36 -12.11 10.21
C GLU A 545 -15.65 -11.37 11.52
N ASP A 546 -14.75 -10.50 11.98
CA ASP A 546 -14.99 -9.62 13.12
C ASP A 546 -15.90 -8.45 12.79
N LEU A 547 -16.08 -8.18 11.49
CA LEU A 547 -16.94 -7.11 10.99
C LEU A 547 -18.40 -7.56 11.00
N SER A 548 -19.24 -6.76 11.66
CA SER A 548 -20.68 -7.02 11.67
C SER A 548 -21.30 -6.72 10.32
N GLU A 549 -22.39 -7.41 9.98
CA GLU A 549 -23.23 -7.04 8.85
C GLU A 549 -23.69 -5.57 9.00
N SER A 550 -23.56 -4.81 7.92
CA SER A 550 -23.89 -3.40 7.88
C SER A 550 -25.10 -3.17 7.00
N ASN A 551 -26.03 -2.31 7.45
CA ASN A 551 -27.14 -1.82 6.65
C ASN A 551 -26.91 -0.38 6.17
N ARG A 552 -25.66 -0.02 5.92
CA ARG A 552 -25.26 1.32 5.48
C ARG A 552 -24.05 1.22 4.59
N THR A 553 -23.81 2.24 3.80
CA THR A 553 -22.62 2.41 2.96
C THR A 553 -21.99 3.75 3.24
N PHE A 554 -20.69 3.72 3.45
CA PHE A 554 -19.85 4.90 3.51
C PHE A 554 -19.22 5.14 2.15
N VAL A 555 -19.25 6.40 1.69
CA VAL A 555 -18.59 6.85 0.47
C VAL A 555 -17.64 7.97 0.86
N TRP A 556 -16.37 7.78 0.63
CA TRP A 556 -15.35 8.82 0.82
C TRP A 556 -15.07 9.51 -0.49
N LEU A 557 -15.05 10.83 -0.45
CA LEU A 557 -14.59 11.71 -1.51
C LEU A 557 -13.35 12.42 -0.98
N ASP A 558 -12.18 12.14 -1.57
CA ASP A 558 -10.90 12.57 -1.05
C ASP A 558 -10.31 13.71 -1.87
N ALA A 559 -10.05 14.84 -1.23
CA ALA A 559 -9.23 15.91 -1.81
C ALA A 559 -7.74 15.55 -1.80
N VAL A 560 -7.34 14.67 -0.88
CA VAL A 560 -6.01 14.07 -0.82
C VAL A 560 -6.08 12.75 -0.03
N GLN A 561 -5.31 11.78 -0.47
CA GLN A 561 -5.07 10.52 0.19
C GLN A 561 -3.57 10.30 0.29
N ASP A 562 -3.12 9.75 1.40
CA ASP A 562 -1.71 9.49 1.69
C ASP A 562 -1.15 8.34 0.85
N GLY A 563 0.15 8.37 0.58
CA GLY A 563 0.85 7.24 -0.01
C GLY A 563 0.85 6.00 0.88
N ILE A 564 1.29 4.90 0.36
CA ILE A 564 1.30 3.60 1.05
C ILE A 564 2.70 3.24 1.56
N GLY A 565 3.73 3.36 0.71
CA GLY A 565 5.08 2.92 1.05
C GLY A 565 5.22 1.41 1.22
N THR A 566 6.27 1.03 1.95
CA THR A 566 6.59 -0.36 2.30
C THR A 566 7.02 -0.49 3.76
N ARG A 567 6.60 0.43 4.61
CA ARG A 567 7.13 0.62 5.97
C ARG A 567 6.80 -0.51 6.95
N SER A 568 5.99 -1.47 6.54
CA SER A 568 5.82 -2.71 7.34
C SER A 568 7.16 -3.40 7.63
N CYS A 569 8.11 -3.36 6.68
CA CYS A 569 9.51 -3.78 6.87
C CYS A 569 10.51 -2.91 6.08
N GLY A 570 10.11 -2.33 4.95
CA GLY A 570 10.94 -1.49 4.09
C GLY A 570 10.87 0.01 4.40
N PRO A 571 11.33 0.87 3.46
CA PRO A 571 11.27 2.31 3.59
C PRO A 571 9.84 2.86 3.55
N ASP A 572 9.65 4.02 4.17
CA ASP A 572 8.40 4.79 4.10
C ASP A 572 8.11 5.32 2.69
N ALA A 573 6.86 5.72 2.46
CA ALA A 573 6.51 6.53 1.29
C ALA A 573 7.29 7.86 1.32
N ARG A 574 7.88 8.24 0.18
CA ARG A 574 8.67 9.47 0.07
C ARG A 574 7.80 10.71 0.29
N PRO A 575 8.41 11.83 0.75
CA PRO A 575 7.70 13.06 1.11
C PRO A 575 6.80 13.64 0.02
N GLU A 576 7.12 13.47 -1.24
CA GLU A 576 6.30 13.93 -2.36
C GLU A 576 4.96 13.17 -2.49
N PHE A 577 4.86 11.98 -1.93
CA PHE A 577 3.65 11.14 -1.95
C PHE A 577 2.81 11.26 -0.68
N GLY A 578 3.31 12.01 0.31
CA GLY A 578 2.63 12.15 1.59
C GLY A 578 1.58 13.25 1.60
N ALA A 579 0.46 12.98 2.27
CA ALA A 579 -0.62 13.96 2.43
C ALA A 579 -0.35 14.88 3.61
N ARG A 580 -0.51 16.20 3.37
CA ARG A 580 -0.42 17.24 4.40
C ARG A 580 -1.74 17.97 4.55
N MET A 581 -2.05 18.40 5.77
CA MET A 581 -3.23 19.20 6.02
C MET A 581 -2.99 20.66 5.62
N THR A 582 -3.63 21.05 4.52
CA THR A 582 -3.60 22.41 3.98
C THR A 582 -5.04 22.88 3.72
N ALA A 583 -5.25 24.18 3.50
CA ALA A 583 -6.56 24.67 3.09
C ALA A 583 -6.97 24.05 1.75
N ARG A 584 -8.20 23.55 1.68
CA ARG A 584 -8.72 22.83 0.52
C ARG A 584 -10.17 23.22 0.24
N THR A 585 -10.53 23.19 -1.03
CA THR A 585 -11.91 23.36 -1.46
C THR A 585 -12.30 22.12 -2.28
N MET A 586 -13.45 21.54 -1.94
CA MET A 586 -14.07 20.48 -2.72
C MET A 586 -15.43 20.94 -3.24
N GLU A 587 -15.71 20.63 -4.50
CA GLU A 587 -16.99 20.94 -5.13
C GLU A 587 -17.49 19.68 -5.86
N PHE A 588 -18.74 19.32 -5.62
CA PHE A 588 -19.40 18.18 -6.27
C PHE A 588 -20.91 18.34 -6.28
N ILE A 589 -21.59 17.56 -7.11
CA ILE A 589 -23.06 17.52 -7.18
C ILE A 589 -23.50 16.14 -6.74
N LEU A 590 -24.48 16.10 -5.87
CA LEU A 590 -25.24 14.88 -5.51
C LEU A 590 -26.56 14.89 -6.24
N CYS A 591 -26.88 13.86 -6.99
CA CYS A 591 -28.18 13.68 -7.64
C CYS A 591 -28.76 12.33 -7.24
N VAL A 592 -30.01 12.32 -6.83
CA VAL A 592 -30.79 11.11 -6.53
C VAL A 592 -31.87 10.96 -7.59
N THR A 593 -31.93 9.77 -8.20
CA THR A 593 -32.91 9.44 -9.25
C THR A 593 -33.64 8.17 -8.85
N ASP A 594 -34.95 8.11 -9.12
CA ASP A 594 -35.72 6.87 -9.06
C ASP A 594 -35.31 5.93 -10.20
N LEU A 595 -35.43 4.60 -10.00
CA LEU A 595 -35.06 3.55 -10.97
C LEU A 595 -36.23 3.08 -11.81
#